data_0b56322f29d79bee85a5a3a7ba206eec
#
_entry.id   0b56322f29d79bee85a5a3a7ba206eec
#
_cell.length_a   1.000
_cell.length_b   1.000
_cell.length_c   1.000
_cell.angle_alpha   90.00
_cell.angle_beta   90.00
_cell.angle_gamma   90.00
#
_symmetry.space_group_name_H-M   'P 1'
#
loop_
_entity.id
_entity.type
_entity.pdbx_description
1 polymer ?
#
loop_
_entity_poly.entity_id
_entity_poly.type
_entity_poly.pdbx_seq_one_letter_code
_entity_poly.pdbx_strand_id
1 'polypeptide(L)'
;ADMSNEIAPLASILLRSESASSSRIEHLTASARAIAAAELGDTSQRNAAEIIANSTMMTAAIRLADRLDAESIIEMHRQLMEPMRPDIVGHWRTQPVWIGGSRHGPHTADFVPPKHERVPAAIDDLIAHLARDDVSVLEQAAIAHAQFETIHPFPDGNGRTGRAIVHSILRAKGLTRNVTVPVSAGLLQDVDQYFAALTRYRAGDPSPVVECFADASFAAAHHGRAIAADLSEVRARWQDALKVRSHAAAHRALDVVSEQPVVDVAYISQALGISDRRAGDAIDALVSIDALRQIGSGQRNRRWQAPEILAPSTSSPNESPADSHRLSSASALTRRRASQDRCLRLAPRGFRCCTARCPNDCHSTPIPSTTCPASASSTGS
;
A
#
# COMPACT_ATOMS: atom_id res chain seq x y z
N ALA A 1 22.06 -6.93 26.94
CA ALA A 1 21.39 -5.88 26.16
C ALA A 1 19.97 -6.35 25.88
N ASP A 2 19.00 -5.54 26.18
CA ASP A 2 17.58 -5.86 25.98
C ASP A 2 17.28 -5.72 24.49
N MET A 3 17.20 -6.84 23.77
CA MET A 3 16.91 -6.88 22.32
C MET A 3 15.57 -6.20 21.96
N SER A 4 14.67 -6.00 22.93
CA SER A 4 13.40 -5.33 22.70
C SER A 4 13.56 -3.86 22.29
N ASN A 5 14.56 -3.16 22.83
CA ASN A 5 14.82 -1.75 22.51
C ASN A 5 15.44 -1.52 21.12
N GLU A 6 16.00 -2.55 20.48
CA GLU A 6 16.55 -2.46 19.12
C GLU A 6 15.50 -2.80 18.05
N ILE A 7 14.50 -3.62 18.40
CA ILE A 7 13.48 -4.09 17.48
C ILE A 7 12.35 -3.06 17.28
N ALA A 8 11.97 -2.33 18.33
CA ALA A 8 10.83 -1.40 18.27
C ALA A 8 11.01 -0.27 17.23
N PRO A 9 12.18 0.43 17.17
CA PRO A 9 12.43 1.44 16.14
C PRO A 9 12.35 0.87 14.72
N LEU A 10 12.94 -0.32 14.49
CA LEU A 10 12.89 -0.98 13.20
C LEU A 10 11.45 -1.36 12.82
N ALA A 11 10.68 -1.90 13.76
CA ALA A 11 9.28 -2.26 13.54
C ALA A 11 8.44 -1.06 13.12
N SER A 12 8.62 0.08 13.78
CA SER A 12 7.93 1.34 13.44
C SER A 12 8.28 1.86 12.05
N ILE A 13 9.57 1.83 11.69
CA ILE A 13 10.03 2.27 10.36
C ILE A 13 9.48 1.35 9.28
N LEU A 14 9.54 0.03 9.45
CA LEU A 14 9.07 -0.93 8.46
C LEU A 14 7.54 -0.87 8.30
N LEU A 15 6.78 -0.69 9.38
CA LEU A 15 5.34 -0.51 9.33
C LEU A 15 4.97 0.78 8.58
N ARG A 16 5.69 1.86 8.84
CA ARG A 16 5.51 3.15 8.15
C ARG A 16 5.85 3.04 6.66
N SER A 17 6.92 2.33 6.32
CA SER A 17 7.31 2.03 4.94
C SER A 17 6.23 1.21 4.21
N GLU A 18 5.70 0.18 4.85
CA GLU A 18 4.60 -0.63 4.32
C GLU A 18 3.35 0.21 4.07
N SER A 19 2.92 0.98 5.08
CA SER A 19 1.72 1.81 4.99
C SER A 19 1.81 2.88 3.91
N ALA A 20 2.99 3.51 3.78
CA ALA A 20 3.25 4.49 2.73
C ALA A 20 3.26 3.85 1.34
N SER A 21 3.94 2.71 1.18
CA SER A 21 4.02 1.98 -0.09
C SER A 21 2.66 1.43 -0.52
N SER A 22 1.91 0.84 0.41
CA SER A 22 0.53 0.38 0.18
C SER A 22 -0.39 1.53 -0.26
N SER A 23 -0.27 2.70 0.36
CA SER A 23 -1.02 3.89 -0.03
C SER A 23 -0.58 4.45 -1.38
N ARG A 24 0.72 4.36 -1.72
CA ARG A 24 1.26 4.82 -3.01
C ARG A 24 0.76 3.98 -4.19
N ILE A 25 0.51 2.68 -4.01
CA ILE A 25 -0.16 1.84 -5.03
C ILE A 25 -1.54 2.43 -5.37
N GLU A 26 -2.24 3.02 -4.39
CA GLU A 26 -3.52 3.73 -4.55
C GLU A 26 -3.35 5.21 -4.94
N HIS A 27 -2.16 5.62 -5.42
CA HIS A 27 -1.83 6.99 -5.81
C HIS A 27 -1.86 8.03 -4.66
N LEU A 28 -1.82 7.59 -3.41
CA LEU A 28 -1.72 8.47 -2.23
C LEU A 28 -0.25 8.63 -1.85
N THR A 29 0.28 9.84 -1.96
CA THR A 29 1.68 10.15 -1.65
C THR A 29 1.80 11.28 -0.64
N ALA A 30 2.74 11.14 0.30
CA ALA A 30 3.14 12.20 1.21
C ALA A 30 4.64 12.02 1.53
N SER A 31 5.31 13.10 1.95
CA SER A 31 6.71 13.01 2.40
C SER A 31 6.79 12.29 3.75
N ALA A 32 7.90 11.60 4.02
CA ALA A 32 8.14 10.93 5.31
C ALA A 32 7.97 11.89 6.50
N ARG A 33 8.41 13.13 6.35
CA ARG A 33 8.20 14.19 7.35
C ARG A 33 6.71 14.49 7.58
N ALA A 34 5.92 14.59 6.51
CA ALA A 34 4.49 14.87 6.63
C ALA A 34 3.74 13.72 7.32
N ILE A 35 4.10 12.46 7.00
CA ILE A 35 3.58 11.26 7.64
C ILE A 35 3.90 11.29 9.13
N ALA A 36 5.17 11.50 9.50
CA ALA A 36 5.59 11.55 10.90
C ALA A 36 4.99 12.74 11.67
N ALA A 37 4.73 13.88 11.00
CA ALA A 37 4.00 15.00 11.61
C ALA A 37 2.51 14.68 11.82
N ALA A 38 1.91 13.91 10.92
CA ALA A 38 0.52 13.48 11.05
C ALA A 38 0.33 12.49 12.23
N GLU A 39 1.32 11.68 12.55
CA GLU A 39 1.33 10.84 13.79
C GLU A 39 1.28 11.70 15.06
N LEU A 40 1.80 12.93 15.02
CA LEU A 40 1.68 13.92 16.11
C LEU A 40 0.37 14.75 16.03
N GLY A 41 -0.60 14.33 15.23
CA GLY A 41 -1.88 15.00 15.09
C GLY A 41 -1.93 16.14 14.09
N ASP A 42 -0.91 16.32 13.23
CA ASP A 42 -0.95 17.32 12.16
C ASP A 42 -1.74 16.78 10.95
N THR A 43 -3.03 17.05 10.92
CA THR A 43 -3.94 16.63 9.84
C THR A 43 -4.00 17.62 8.66
N SER A 44 -3.11 18.60 8.59
CA SER A 44 -3.11 19.63 7.54
C SER A 44 -2.90 19.07 6.13
N GLN A 45 -2.20 17.95 6.01
CA GLN A 45 -2.00 17.23 4.76
C GLN A 45 -2.87 15.97 4.69
N ARG A 46 -3.92 16.01 3.86
CA ARG A 46 -4.89 14.93 3.72
C ARG A 46 -4.26 13.57 3.43
N ASN A 47 -3.35 13.49 2.44
CA ASN A 47 -2.71 12.22 2.09
C ASN A 47 -1.90 11.65 3.26
N ALA A 48 -1.23 12.49 4.05
CA ALA A 48 -0.49 12.03 5.23
C ALA A 48 -1.46 11.44 6.29
N ALA A 49 -2.60 12.07 6.53
CA ALA A 49 -3.63 11.55 7.43
C ALA A 49 -4.20 10.21 6.94
N GLU A 50 -4.43 10.05 5.62
CA GLU A 50 -4.88 8.78 5.02
C GLU A 50 -3.82 7.66 5.14
N ILE A 51 -2.52 8.00 5.03
CA ILE A 51 -1.42 7.05 5.24
C ILE A 51 -1.34 6.63 6.71
N ILE A 52 -1.60 7.55 7.66
CA ILE A 52 -1.65 7.20 9.09
C ILE A 52 -2.84 6.30 9.40
N ALA A 53 -4.01 6.56 8.82
CA ALA A 53 -5.15 5.63 8.93
C ALA A 53 -4.80 4.23 8.40
N ASN A 54 -4.05 4.15 7.29
CA ASN A 54 -3.53 2.88 6.79
C ASN A 54 -2.55 2.21 7.79
N SER A 55 -1.68 2.97 8.44
CA SER A 55 -0.77 2.46 9.49
C SER A 55 -1.54 1.94 10.70
N THR A 56 -2.60 2.63 11.10
CA THR A 56 -3.51 2.21 12.18
C THR A 56 -4.22 0.90 11.82
N MET A 57 -4.72 0.78 10.59
CA MET A 57 -5.31 -0.46 10.08
C MET A 57 -4.30 -1.60 10.06
N MET A 58 -3.07 -1.39 9.59
CA MET A 58 -2.01 -2.42 9.57
C MET A 58 -1.69 -2.90 10.99
N THR A 59 -1.65 -2.00 11.96
CA THR A 59 -1.48 -2.34 13.38
C THR A 59 -2.64 -3.18 13.90
N ALA A 60 -3.88 -2.84 13.53
CA ALA A 60 -5.06 -3.62 13.86
C ALA A 60 -5.02 -5.01 13.21
N ALA A 61 -4.60 -5.10 11.94
CA ALA A 61 -4.45 -6.36 11.21
C ALA A 61 -3.48 -7.33 11.91
N ILE A 62 -2.32 -6.81 12.35
CA ILE A 62 -1.33 -7.60 13.10
C ILE A 62 -1.90 -8.06 14.44
N ARG A 63 -2.64 -7.20 15.15
CA ARG A 63 -3.27 -7.52 16.45
C ARG A 63 -4.39 -8.57 16.31
N LEU A 64 -5.15 -8.52 15.23
CA LEU A 64 -6.27 -9.41 14.94
C LEU A 64 -5.86 -10.71 14.22
N ALA A 65 -4.57 -10.91 13.97
CA ALA A 65 -4.05 -12.02 13.18
C ALA A 65 -4.46 -13.41 13.70
N ASP A 66 -4.54 -13.57 15.02
CA ASP A 66 -4.92 -14.86 15.63
C ASP A 66 -6.41 -15.21 15.44
N ARG A 67 -7.23 -14.23 15.02
CA ARG A 67 -8.65 -14.39 14.73
C ARG A 67 -9.01 -13.68 13.42
N LEU A 68 -8.63 -14.27 12.32
CA LEU A 68 -8.89 -13.70 10.99
C LEU A 68 -10.22 -14.20 10.45
N ASP A 69 -11.29 -13.49 10.79
CA ASP A 69 -12.69 -13.73 10.41
C ASP A 69 -13.32 -12.51 9.72
N ALA A 70 -14.61 -12.60 9.36
CA ALA A 70 -15.34 -11.52 8.70
C ALA A 70 -15.38 -10.23 9.54
N GLU A 71 -15.53 -10.34 10.87
CA GLU A 71 -15.56 -9.19 11.79
C GLU A 71 -14.19 -8.50 11.83
N SER A 72 -13.11 -9.26 11.85
CA SER A 72 -11.74 -8.75 11.83
C SER A 72 -11.46 -7.96 10.54
N ILE A 73 -11.92 -8.46 9.40
CA ILE A 73 -11.77 -7.78 8.10
C ILE A 73 -12.58 -6.47 8.08
N ILE A 74 -13.81 -6.48 8.59
CA ILE A 74 -14.64 -5.27 8.74
C ILE A 74 -13.98 -4.27 9.68
N GLU A 75 -13.38 -4.73 10.79
CA GLU A 75 -12.67 -3.86 11.73
C GLU A 75 -11.42 -3.24 11.11
N MET A 76 -10.63 -4.00 10.35
CA MET A 76 -9.50 -3.45 9.59
C MET A 76 -9.96 -2.33 8.66
N HIS A 77 -11.00 -2.58 7.88
CA HIS A 77 -11.57 -1.57 6.98
C HIS A 77 -12.10 -0.34 7.75
N ARG A 78 -12.71 -0.54 8.93
CA ARG A 78 -13.18 0.57 9.78
C ARG A 78 -12.00 1.45 10.20
N GLN A 79 -10.91 0.88 10.71
CA GLN A 79 -9.71 1.63 11.12
C GLN A 79 -9.12 2.46 9.97
N LEU A 80 -9.23 1.96 8.73
CA LEU A 80 -8.76 2.66 7.55
C LEU A 80 -9.67 3.82 7.16
N MET A 81 -10.98 3.60 7.13
CA MET A 81 -11.91 4.49 6.43
C MET A 81 -12.70 5.42 7.36
N GLU A 82 -12.87 5.08 8.63
CA GLU A 82 -13.68 5.87 9.57
C GLU A 82 -13.24 7.34 9.69
N PRO A 83 -11.93 7.68 9.67
CA PRO A 83 -11.52 9.09 9.73
C PRO A 83 -11.91 9.93 8.51
N MET A 84 -12.13 9.31 7.34
CA MET A 84 -12.41 9.99 6.09
C MET A 84 -13.81 9.73 5.54
N ARG A 85 -14.31 8.51 5.73
CA ARG A 85 -15.55 8.00 5.14
C ARG A 85 -16.35 7.14 6.14
N PRO A 86 -16.83 7.73 7.25
CA PRO A 86 -17.60 6.98 8.25
C PRO A 86 -18.91 6.40 7.69
N ASP A 87 -19.35 6.88 6.53
CA ASP A 87 -20.56 6.44 5.83
C ASP A 87 -20.47 5.03 5.21
N ILE A 88 -19.26 4.51 5.01
CA ILE A 88 -19.04 3.21 4.32
C ILE A 88 -18.43 2.12 5.22
N VAL A 89 -18.29 2.37 6.51
CA VAL A 89 -17.62 1.43 7.43
C VAL A 89 -18.61 0.50 8.14
N GLY A 90 -18.10 -0.64 8.62
CA GLY A 90 -18.85 -1.56 9.47
C GLY A 90 -19.73 -2.58 8.74
N HIS A 91 -19.75 -2.58 7.41
CA HIS A 91 -20.54 -3.52 6.61
C HIS A 91 -19.96 -3.72 5.21
N TRP A 92 -20.33 -4.83 4.57
CA TRP A 92 -20.04 -5.06 3.17
C TRP A 92 -20.84 -4.12 2.29
N ARG A 93 -20.34 -3.81 1.09
CA ARG A 93 -21.09 -3.02 0.11
C ARG A 93 -22.45 -3.62 -0.21
N THR A 94 -23.40 -2.76 -0.44
CA THR A 94 -24.78 -3.10 -0.84
C THR A 94 -25.09 -2.66 -2.26
N GLN A 95 -24.08 -2.16 -2.98
CA GLN A 95 -24.22 -1.64 -4.34
C GLN A 95 -23.14 -2.24 -5.26
N PRO A 96 -23.38 -2.26 -6.58
CA PRO A 96 -22.35 -2.61 -7.55
C PRO A 96 -21.17 -1.64 -7.48
N VAL A 97 -19.97 -2.18 -7.67
CA VAL A 97 -18.73 -1.42 -7.83
C VAL A 97 -17.98 -1.90 -9.07
N TRP A 98 -17.04 -1.13 -9.56
CA TRP A 98 -16.17 -1.50 -10.67
C TRP A 98 -14.77 -0.92 -10.47
N ILE A 99 -13.78 -1.55 -11.08
CA ILE A 99 -12.37 -1.19 -11.00
C ILE A 99 -11.95 -0.65 -12.36
N GLY A 100 -11.23 0.47 -12.36
CA GLY A 100 -10.77 1.13 -13.59
C GLY A 100 -11.87 1.85 -14.35
N GLY A 101 -11.51 2.40 -15.52
CA GLY A 101 -12.44 3.06 -16.41
C GLY A 101 -12.99 4.39 -15.91
N SER A 102 -14.25 4.68 -16.27
CA SER A 102 -14.94 5.94 -15.98
C SER A 102 -15.74 5.87 -14.67
N ARG A 103 -15.82 7.00 -13.94
CA ARG A 103 -16.69 7.12 -12.75
C ARG A 103 -18.19 7.08 -13.08
N HIS A 104 -18.58 7.18 -14.36
CA HIS A 104 -19.97 7.29 -14.79
C HIS A 104 -20.64 5.94 -15.06
N GLY A 105 -19.90 4.82 -14.97
CA GLY A 105 -20.48 3.49 -15.15
C GLY A 105 -19.42 2.42 -15.50
N PRO A 106 -19.81 1.13 -15.48
CA PRO A 106 -18.90 0.02 -15.66
C PRO A 106 -18.52 -0.29 -17.12
N HIS A 107 -19.03 0.48 -18.10
CA HIS A 107 -18.84 0.17 -19.53
C HIS A 107 -17.38 0.18 -20.00
N THR A 108 -16.53 0.91 -19.30
CA THR A 108 -15.10 1.01 -19.58
C THR A 108 -14.25 0.46 -18.43
N ALA A 109 -14.87 -0.29 -17.51
CA ALA A 109 -14.19 -0.87 -16.37
C ALA A 109 -13.21 -1.96 -16.81
N ASP A 110 -12.05 -2.02 -16.15
CA ASP A 110 -11.09 -3.11 -16.33
C ASP A 110 -11.61 -4.40 -15.70
N PHE A 111 -12.40 -4.28 -14.63
CA PHE A 111 -13.02 -5.41 -13.96
C PHE A 111 -14.31 -5.00 -13.23
N VAL A 112 -15.33 -5.85 -13.29
CA VAL A 112 -16.58 -5.72 -12.53
C VAL A 112 -16.66 -6.88 -11.51
N PRO A 113 -16.52 -6.58 -10.20
CA PRO A 113 -16.63 -7.56 -9.15
C PRO A 113 -18.00 -8.25 -9.10
N PRO A 114 -18.11 -9.40 -8.41
CA PRO A 114 -19.39 -10.11 -8.24
C PRO A 114 -20.50 -9.21 -7.66
N LYS A 115 -21.75 -9.56 -7.91
CA LYS A 115 -22.89 -8.87 -7.30
C LYS A 115 -22.75 -8.85 -5.77
N HIS A 116 -23.17 -7.76 -5.14
CA HIS A 116 -22.99 -7.55 -3.70
C HIS A 116 -23.67 -8.63 -2.84
N GLU A 117 -24.76 -9.23 -3.30
CA GLU A 117 -25.44 -10.33 -2.61
C GLU A 117 -24.56 -11.59 -2.47
N ARG A 118 -23.53 -11.73 -3.30
CA ARG A 118 -22.57 -12.84 -3.24
C ARG A 118 -21.38 -12.58 -2.31
N VAL A 119 -21.20 -11.34 -1.85
CA VAL A 119 -20.03 -10.95 -1.03
C VAL A 119 -19.95 -11.78 0.26
N PRO A 120 -21.03 -11.95 1.06
CA PRO A 120 -20.92 -12.72 2.31
C PRO A 120 -20.41 -14.15 2.08
N ALA A 121 -21.02 -14.89 1.15
CA ALA A 121 -20.62 -16.26 0.87
C ALA A 121 -19.19 -16.36 0.29
N ALA A 122 -18.76 -15.38 -0.51
CA ALA A 122 -17.40 -15.34 -1.03
C ALA A 122 -16.36 -15.02 0.06
N ILE A 123 -16.71 -14.21 1.06
CA ILE A 123 -15.88 -13.97 2.24
C ILE A 123 -15.80 -15.21 3.13
N ASP A 124 -16.88 -15.95 3.31
CA ASP A 124 -16.87 -17.22 4.06
C ASP A 124 -15.92 -18.22 3.41
N ASP A 125 -15.92 -18.34 2.07
CA ASP A 125 -15.00 -19.17 1.31
C ASP A 125 -13.54 -18.70 1.47
N LEU A 126 -13.30 -17.40 1.40
CA LEU A 126 -11.98 -16.82 1.67
C LEU A 126 -11.49 -17.17 3.09
N ILE A 127 -12.34 -17.05 4.11
CA ILE A 127 -11.98 -17.39 5.50
C ILE A 127 -11.65 -18.88 5.61
N ALA A 128 -12.40 -19.76 4.94
CA ALA A 128 -12.08 -21.19 4.88
C ALA A 128 -10.71 -21.45 4.24
N HIS A 129 -10.34 -20.68 3.18
CA HIS A 129 -9.00 -20.74 2.60
C HIS A 129 -7.93 -20.28 3.59
N LEU A 130 -8.17 -19.22 4.37
CA LEU A 130 -7.23 -18.70 5.38
C LEU A 130 -6.96 -19.69 6.51
N ALA A 131 -7.91 -20.54 6.84
CA ALA A 131 -7.77 -21.58 7.87
C ALA A 131 -6.92 -22.80 7.43
N ARG A 132 -6.54 -22.89 6.16
CA ARG A 132 -5.73 -24.02 5.65
C ARG A 132 -4.30 -23.97 6.16
N ASP A 133 -3.72 -25.17 6.41
CA ASP A 133 -2.32 -25.37 6.81
C ASP A 133 -1.54 -26.25 5.83
N ASP A 134 -2.18 -26.67 4.75
CA ASP A 134 -1.61 -27.53 3.71
C ASP A 134 -1.05 -26.75 2.49
N VAL A 135 -1.10 -25.43 2.53
CA VAL A 135 -0.59 -24.52 1.50
C VAL A 135 0.58 -23.72 2.06
N SER A 136 1.58 -23.43 1.23
CA SER A 136 2.69 -22.57 1.66
C SER A 136 2.19 -21.16 2.04
N VAL A 137 2.77 -20.57 3.08
CA VAL A 137 2.27 -19.30 3.65
C VAL A 137 2.24 -18.17 2.63
N LEU A 138 3.28 -18.04 1.79
CA LEU A 138 3.33 -16.99 0.78
C LEU A 138 2.32 -17.22 -0.34
N GLU A 139 2.14 -18.46 -0.76
CA GLU A 139 1.12 -18.83 -1.75
C GLU A 139 -0.30 -18.56 -1.20
N GLN A 140 -0.56 -18.98 0.04
CA GLN A 140 -1.83 -18.70 0.72
C GLN A 140 -2.11 -17.20 0.79
N ALA A 141 -1.12 -16.40 1.18
CA ALA A 141 -1.26 -14.95 1.28
C ALA A 141 -1.50 -14.29 -0.09
N ALA A 142 -0.79 -14.72 -1.13
CA ALA A 142 -0.95 -14.20 -2.49
C ALA A 142 -2.33 -14.52 -3.06
N ILE A 143 -2.79 -15.76 -2.92
CA ILE A 143 -4.11 -16.21 -3.38
C ILE A 143 -5.22 -15.51 -2.59
N ALA A 144 -5.07 -15.42 -1.25
CA ALA A 144 -6.05 -14.73 -0.41
C ALA A 144 -6.19 -13.25 -0.79
N HIS A 145 -5.07 -12.57 -1.04
CA HIS A 145 -5.09 -11.20 -1.51
C HIS A 145 -5.79 -11.04 -2.87
N ALA A 146 -5.43 -11.87 -3.84
CA ALA A 146 -6.04 -11.83 -5.18
C ALA A 146 -7.54 -12.17 -5.15
N GLN A 147 -7.95 -13.11 -4.31
CA GLN A 147 -9.35 -13.45 -4.10
C GLN A 147 -10.11 -12.29 -3.44
N PHE A 148 -9.54 -11.66 -2.41
CA PHE A 148 -10.12 -10.49 -1.76
C PHE A 148 -10.31 -9.32 -2.76
N GLU A 149 -9.29 -9.04 -3.59
CA GLU A 149 -9.36 -8.05 -4.66
C GLU A 149 -10.39 -8.42 -5.75
N THR A 150 -10.66 -9.69 -5.95
CA THR A 150 -11.69 -10.16 -6.89
C THR A 150 -13.10 -10.02 -6.30
N ILE A 151 -13.29 -10.35 -5.02
CA ILE A 151 -14.54 -10.15 -4.28
C ILE A 151 -14.86 -8.65 -4.17
N HIS A 152 -13.87 -7.84 -3.87
CA HIS A 152 -13.96 -6.38 -3.71
C HIS A 152 -15.11 -5.97 -2.80
N PRO A 153 -15.07 -6.38 -1.50
CA PRO A 153 -16.26 -6.37 -0.63
C PRO A 153 -16.69 -5.00 -0.14
N PHE A 154 -15.88 -3.97 -0.30
CA PHE A 154 -16.17 -2.61 0.17
C PHE A 154 -16.36 -1.63 -0.99
N PRO A 155 -17.01 -0.45 -0.74
CA PRO A 155 -17.11 0.59 -1.75
C PRO A 155 -15.77 1.27 -2.10
N ASP A 156 -14.82 1.30 -1.15
CA ASP A 156 -13.48 1.88 -1.26
C ASP A 156 -12.55 1.19 -0.27
N GLY A 157 -11.22 1.35 -0.41
CA GLY A 157 -10.23 0.84 0.54
C GLY A 157 -9.89 -0.65 0.41
N ASN A 158 -10.40 -1.34 -0.62
CA ASN A 158 -10.18 -2.79 -0.78
C ASN A 158 -8.69 -3.12 -0.94
N GLY A 159 -7.95 -2.43 -1.79
CA GLY A 159 -6.52 -2.70 -2.00
C GLY A 159 -5.71 -2.61 -0.72
N ARG A 160 -5.88 -1.55 0.05
CA ARG A 160 -5.19 -1.37 1.33
C ARG A 160 -5.58 -2.43 2.35
N THR A 161 -6.88 -2.75 2.45
CA THR A 161 -7.39 -3.80 3.34
C THR A 161 -6.88 -5.19 2.92
N GLY A 162 -6.89 -5.51 1.62
CA GLY A 162 -6.35 -6.76 1.09
C GLY A 162 -4.87 -6.95 1.40
N ARG A 163 -4.06 -5.89 1.30
CA ARG A 163 -2.65 -5.94 1.70
C ARG A 163 -2.47 -6.04 3.21
N ALA A 164 -3.37 -5.49 4.02
CA ALA A 164 -3.36 -5.69 5.47
C ALA A 164 -3.68 -7.15 5.85
N ILE A 165 -4.59 -7.81 5.15
CA ILE A 165 -4.88 -9.25 5.33
C ILE A 165 -3.62 -10.10 5.08
N VAL A 166 -2.79 -9.75 4.08
CA VAL A 166 -1.49 -10.44 3.87
C VAL A 166 -0.64 -10.41 5.15
N HIS A 167 -0.52 -9.24 5.80
CA HIS A 167 0.25 -9.12 7.04
C HIS A 167 -0.35 -9.91 8.20
N SER A 168 -1.68 -10.00 8.27
CA SER A 168 -2.36 -10.86 9.25
C SER A 168 -2.00 -12.34 9.03
N ILE A 169 -1.99 -12.81 7.78
CA ILE A 169 -1.62 -14.19 7.44
C ILE A 169 -0.16 -14.46 7.82
N LEU A 170 0.76 -13.59 7.40
CA LEU A 170 2.19 -13.74 7.71
C LEU A 170 2.43 -13.78 9.23
N ARG A 171 1.67 -13.01 10.01
CA ARG A 171 1.71 -12.99 11.47
C ARG A 171 1.13 -14.25 12.08
N ALA A 172 -0.10 -14.64 11.70
CA ALA A 172 -0.80 -15.81 12.20
C ALA A 172 0.00 -17.11 11.96
N LYS A 173 0.65 -17.22 10.80
CA LYS A 173 1.48 -18.39 10.42
C LYS A 173 2.92 -18.29 10.93
N GLY A 174 3.27 -17.27 11.71
CA GLY A 174 4.56 -17.14 12.38
C GLY A 174 5.74 -16.74 11.49
N LEU A 175 5.49 -16.33 10.24
CA LEU A 175 6.53 -15.82 9.34
C LEU A 175 7.06 -14.47 9.81
N THR A 176 6.20 -13.61 10.35
CA THR A 176 6.56 -12.35 10.99
C THR A 176 6.17 -12.39 12.46
N ARG A 177 7.10 -11.97 13.35
CA ARG A 177 6.84 -11.97 14.81
C ARG A 177 6.86 -10.56 15.40
N ASN A 178 7.97 -9.87 15.25
CA ASN A 178 8.21 -8.58 15.89
C ASN A 178 8.27 -7.42 14.90
N VAL A 179 8.44 -7.71 13.62
CA VAL A 179 8.56 -6.71 12.56
C VAL A 179 7.65 -7.05 11.36
N THR A 180 7.21 -6.05 10.65
CA THR A 180 6.46 -6.19 9.39
C THR A 180 7.45 -6.22 8.23
N VAL A 181 7.27 -7.13 7.29
CA VAL A 181 8.02 -7.13 6.02
C VAL A 181 7.29 -6.21 5.05
N PRO A 182 7.88 -5.15 4.50
CA PRO A 182 7.18 -4.18 3.67
C PRO A 182 6.91 -4.72 2.25
N VAL A 183 6.02 -5.71 2.13
CA VAL A 183 5.67 -6.39 0.88
C VAL A 183 5.16 -5.41 -0.16
N SER A 184 4.38 -4.40 0.25
CA SER A 184 3.88 -3.36 -0.66
C SER A 184 5.00 -2.53 -1.29
N ALA A 185 6.15 -2.37 -0.61
CA ALA A 185 7.32 -1.72 -1.19
C ALA A 185 7.93 -2.58 -2.33
N GLY A 186 7.87 -3.90 -2.20
CA GLY A 186 8.24 -4.83 -3.27
C GLY A 186 7.27 -4.77 -4.46
N LEU A 187 5.96 -4.84 -4.20
CA LEU A 187 4.93 -4.74 -5.24
C LEU A 187 5.01 -3.41 -6.01
N LEU A 188 5.40 -2.34 -5.33
CA LEU A 188 5.52 -1.00 -5.90
C LEU A 188 6.67 -0.87 -6.91
N GLN A 189 7.63 -1.80 -6.94
CA GLN A 189 8.72 -1.79 -7.92
C GLN A 189 8.21 -2.01 -9.34
N ASP A 190 7.15 -2.82 -9.52
CA ASP A 190 6.46 -3.03 -10.80
C ASP A 190 4.95 -3.17 -10.58
N VAL A 191 4.28 -2.02 -10.45
CA VAL A 191 2.84 -1.95 -10.22
C VAL A 191 2.04 -2.48 -11.41
N ASP A 192 2.56 -2.32 -12.63
CA ASP A 192 1.91 -2.83 -13.85
C ASP A 192 1.92 -4.36 -13.86
N GLN A 193 3.04 -4.99 -13.47
CA GLN A 193 3.13 -6.45 -13.30
C GLN A 193 2.16 -6.95 -12.22
N TYR A 194 2.06 -6.25 -11.09
CA TYR A 194 1.12 -6.58 -10.03
C TYR A 194 -0.34 -6.55 -10.49
N PHE A 195 -0.77 -5.52 -11.20
CA PHE A 195 -2.15 -5.47 -11.75
C PHE A 195 -2.38 -6.50 -12.85
N ALA A 196 -1.38 -6.78 -13.68
CA ALA A 196 -1.44 -7.84 -14.68
C ALA A 196 -1.61 -9.23 -14.02
N ALA A 197 -0.89 -9.49 -12.92
CA ALA A 197 -1.01 -10.73 -12.14
C ALA A 197 -2.42 -10.92 -11.56
N LEU A 198 -3.02 -9.88 -10.99
CA LEU A 198 -4.42 -9.90 -10.53
C LEU A 198 -5.41 -10.19 -11.68
N THR A 199 -5.15 -9.64 -12.86
CA THR A 199 -5.96 -9.88 -14.06
C THR A 199 -5.86 -11.35 -14.51
N ARG A 200 -4.66 -11.94 -14.48
CA ARG A 200 -4.44 -13.36 -14.78
C ARG A 200 -5.11 -14.27 -13.75
N TYR A 201 -5.06 -13.92 -12.47
CA TYR A 201 -5.77 -14.64 -11.41
C TYR A 201 -7.28 -14.71 -11.70
N ARG A 202 -7.90 -13.60 -12.08
CA ARG A 202 -9.32 -13.52 -12.46
C ARG A 202 -9.66 -14.37 -13.70
N ALA A 203 -8.67 -14.62 -14.56
CA ALA A 203 -8.79 -15.50 -15.73
C ALA A 203 -8.52 -16.98 -15.40
N GLY A 204 -8.28 -17.34 -14.11
CA GLY A 204 -8.07 -18.70 -13.65
C GLY A 204 -6.61 -19.15 -13.56
N ASP A 205 -5.64 -18.25 -13.70
CA ASP A 205 -4.20 -18.54 -13.58
C ASP A 205 -3.62 -17.88 -12.32
N PRO A 206 -3.44 -18.61 -11.21
CA PRO A 206 -2.90 -18.07 -9.96
C PRO A 206 -1.38 -17.92 -9.96
N SER A 207 -0.64 -18.55 -10.88
CA SER A 207 0.82 -18.58 -10.84
C SER A 207 1.46 -17.19 -10.83
N PRO A 208 1.05 -16.23 -11.69
CA PRO A 208 1.70 -14.91 -11.72
C PRO A 208 1.52 -14.09 -10.43
N VAL A 209 0.41 -14.24 -9.70
CA VAL A 209 0.24 -13.51 -8.44
C VAL A 209 1.10 -14.12 -7.33
N VAL A 210 1.27 -15.45 -7.32
CA VAL A 210 2.17 -16.13 -6.37
C VAL A 210 3.62 -15.71 -6.62
N GLU A 211 4.07 -15.71 -7.87
CA GLU A 211 5.41 -15.25 -8.27
C GLU A 211 5.64 -13.78 -7.87
N CYS A 212 4.69 -12.91 -8.20
CA CYS A 212 4.76 -11.48 -7.86
C CYS A 212 4.91 -11.24 -6.35
N PHE A 213 4.13 -11.96 -5.51
CA PHE A 213 4.22 -11.86 -4.06
C PHE A 213 5.51 -12.47 -3.49
N ALA A 214 6.03 -13.54 -4.08
CA ALA A 214 7.31 -14.12 -3.70
C ALA A 214 8.44 -13.11 -3.97
N ASP A 215 8.54 -12.58 -5.18
CA ASP A 215 9.56 -11.60 -5.57
C ASP A 215 9.47 -10.33 -4.71
N ALA A 216 8.26 -9.80 -4.49
CA ALA A 216 8.03 -8.66 -3.62
C ALA A 216 8.48 -8.92 -2.17
N SER A 217 8.23 -10.13 -1.64
CA SER A 217 8.63 -10.51 -0.29
C SER A 217 10.14 -10.64 -0.14
N PHE A 218 10.83 -11.19 -1.14
CA PHE A 218 12.31 -11.25 -1.15
C PHE A 218 12.94 -9.85 -1.24
N ALA A 219 12.44 -9.01 -2.14
CA ALA A 219 12.88 -7.62 -2.27
C ALA A 219 12.65 -6.84 -0.97
N ALA A 220 11.48 -6.99 -0.34
CA ALA A 220 11.14 -6.37 0.93
C ALA A 220 12.03 -6.84 2.09
N ALA A 221 12.35 -8.13 2.17
CA ALA A 221 13.25 -8.67 3.18
C ALA A 221 14.68 -8.14 3.01
N HIS A 222 15.16 -8.01 1.77
CA HIS A 222 16.47 -7.40 1.49
C HIS A 222 16.50 -5.93 1.89
N HIS A 223 15.49 -5.16 1.50
CA HIS A 223 15.36 -3.74 1.86
C HIS A 223 15.23 -3.53 3.37
N GLY A 224 14.44 -4.37 4.06
CA GLY A 224 14.31 -4.32 5.51
C GLY A 224 15.63 -4.55 6.25
N ARG A 225 16.50 -5.45 5.76
CA ARG A 225 17.85 -5.66 6.32
C ARG A 225 18.74 -4.43 6.12
N ALA A 226 18.68 -3.77 4.97
CA ALA A 226 19.43 -2.55 4.71
C ALA A 226 19.00 -1.43 5.67
N ILE A 227 17.67 -1.22 5.83
CA ILE A 227 17.13 -0.25 6.81
C ILE A 227 17.62 -0.55 8.23
N ALA A 228 17.62 -1.82 8.63
CA ALA A 228 18.11 -2.22 9.96
C ALA A 228 19.58 -1.88 10.17
N ALA A 229 20.42 -2.13 9.18
CA ALA A 229 21.85 -1.81 9.22
C ALA A 229 22.08 -0.30 9.32
N ASP A 230 21.42 0.49 8.45
CA ASP A 230 21.51 1.95 8.43
C ASP A 230 21.05 2.55 9.76
N LEU A 231 19.93 2.07 10.31
CA LEU A 231 19.42 2.51 11.59
C LEU A 231 20.39 2.23 12.74
N SER A 232 20.98 1.04 12.77
CA SER A 232 21.97 0.65 13.78
C SER A 232 23.21 1.54 13.72
N GLU A 233 23.69 1.84 12.51
CA GLU A 233 24.83 2.74 12.30
C GLU A 233 24.54 4.16 12.75
N VAL A 234 23.38 4.72 12.38
CA VAL A 234 22.94 6.06 12.80
C VAL A 234 22.86 6.14 14.32
N ARG A 235 22.22 5.16 14.97
CA ARG A 235 22.09 5.12 16.42
C ARG A 235 23.43 5.02 17.13
N ALA A 236 24.35 4.17 16.66
CA ALA A 236 25.70 4.06 17.22
C ALA A 236 26.44 5.39 17.17
N ARG A 237 26.42 6.09 16.02
CA ARG A 237 27.03 7.41 15.86
C ARG A 237 26.44 8.44 16.84
N TRP A 238 25.12 8.45 17.02
CA TRP A 238 24.47 9.37 17.96
C TRP A 238 24.79 9.06 19.40
N GLN A 239 24.86 7.76 19.79
CA GLN A 239 25.26 7.34 21.14
C GLN A 239 26.71 7.76 21.47
N ASP A 240 27.61 7.58 20.54
CA ASP A 240 29.04 7.97 20.71
C ASP A 240 29.23 9.49 20.77
N ALA A 241 28.38 10.26 20.04
CA ALA A 241 28.43 11.71 20.05
C ALA A 241 27.87 12.34 21.35
N LEU A 242 26.96 11.65 22.04
CA LEU A 242 26.32 12.13 23.27
C LEU A 242 27.29 12.09 24.46
N LYS A 243 27.87 13.24 24.81
CA LYS A 243 28.78 13.43 25.97
C LYS A 243 28.03 13.63 27.29
N VAL A 244 26.94 12.91 27.53
CA VAL A 244 26.13 12.98 28.74
C VAL A 244 26.15 11.67 29.49
N ARG A 245 25.78 11.70 30.80
CA ARG A 245 25.74 10.48 31.62
C ARG A 245 24.79 9.46 31.02
N SER A 246 25.14 8.16 31.07
CA SER A 246 24.38 7.06 30.46
C SER A 246 22.91 6.97 30.84
N HIS A 247 22.53 7.50 32.02
CA HIS A 247 21.12 7.57 32.48
C HIS A 247 20.42 8.88 32.15
N ALA A 248 21.04 9.78 31.39
CA ALA A 248 20.42 11.03 31.00
C ALA A 248 19.20 10.78 30.10
N ALA A 249 18.18 11.63 30.20
CA ALA A 249 16.99 11.56 29.36
C ALA A 249 17.30 11.58 27.87
N ALA A 250 18.42 12.22 27.45
CA ALA A 250 18.87 12.28 26.07
C ALA A 250 19.16 10.90 25.47
N HIS A 251 19.79 9.97 26.21
CA HIS A 251 20.03 8.61 25.71
C HIS A 251 18.71 7.84 25.48
N ARG A 252 17.74 8.00 26.40
CA ARG A 252 16.40 7.41 26.22
C ARG A 252 15.63 8.08 25.08
N ALA A 253 15.83 9.36 24.87
CA ALA A 253 15.21 10.10 23.77
C ALA A 253 15.72 9.65 22.38
N LEU A 254 16.94 9.09 22.27
CA LEU A 254 17.41 8.47 21.02
C LEU A 254 16.51 7.34 20.55
N ASP A 255 16.05 6.48 21.46
CA ASP A 255 15.14 5.38 21.14
C ASP A 255 13.81 5.93 20.62
N VAL A 256 13.25 6.91 21.36
CA VAL A 256 11.98 7.57 20.98
C VAL A 256 12.08 8.24 19.61
N VAL A 257 13.18 8.95 19.34
CA VAL A 257 13.39 9.65 18.06
C VAL A 257 13.63 8.65 16.91
N SER A 258 14.21 7.50 17.20
CA SER A 258 14.37 6.42 16.20
C SER A 258 13.05 5.81 15.80
N GLU A 259 12.09 5.72 16.74
CA GLU A 259 10.72 5.24 16.46
C GLU A 259 9.87 6.33 15.80
N GLN A 260 9.93 7.56 16.32
CA GLN A 260 9.15 8.71 15.88
C GLN A 260 10.10 9.86 15.48
N PRO A 261 10.42 9.98 14.19
CA PRO A 261 11.45 10.91 13.71
C PRO A 261 11.02 12.38 13.63
N VAL A 262 9.76 12.68 13.91
CA VAL A 262 9.29 14.07 14.14
C VAL A 262 8.71 14.12 15.54
N VAL A 263 9.23 15.02 16.37
CA VAL A 263 8.86 15.11 17.80
C VAL A 263 8.63 16.56 18.22
N ASP A 264 7.91 16.70 19.32
CA ASP A 264 7.83 17.93 20.10
C ASP A 264 8.13 17.66 21.58
N VAL A 265 8.14 18.71 22.40
CA VAL A 265 8.44 18.56 23.83
C VAL A 265 7.41 17.69 24.54
N ALA A 266 6.13 17.84 24.19
CA ALA A 266 5.04 17.09 24.83
C ALA A 266 5.16 15.59 24.54
N TYR A 267 5.49 15.23 23.29
CA TYR A 267 5.67 13.84 22.89
C TYR A 267 6.84 13.18 23.64
N ILE A 268 8.02 13.84 23.70
CA ILE A 268 9.18 13.30 24.45
C ILE A 268 8.87 13.23 25.95
N SER A 269 8.22 14.25 26.53
CA SER A 269 7.79 14.28 27.93
C SER A 269 6.91 13.08 28.28
N GLN A 270 5.90 12.83 27.45
CA GLN A 270 4.97 11.71 27.61
C GLN A 270 5.65 10.36 27.42
N ALA A 271 6.41 10.19 26.33
CA ALA A 271 7.08 8.93 25.99
C ALA A 271 8.08 8.48 27.06
N LEU A 272 8.79 9.44 27.67
CA LEU A 272 9.81 9.16 28.69
C LEU A 272 9.28 9.23 30.14
N GLY A 273 8.06 9.73 30.36
CA GLY A 273 7.51 9.98 31.70
C GLY A 273 8.31 11.03 32.48
N ILE A 274 8.74 12.13 31.84
CA ILE A 274 9.56 13.19 32.43
C ILE A 274 8.87 14.55 32.26
N SER A 275 9.34 15.57 32.99
CA SER A 275 8.81 16.93 32.83
C SER A 275 9.20 17.55 31.48
N ASP A 276 8.38 18.49 30.97
CA ASP A 276 8.63 19.22 29.72
C ASP A 276 9.99 19.91 29.70
N ARG A 277 10.44 20.45 30.86
CA ARG A 277 11.79 21.04 30.98
C ARG A 277 12.88 20.00 30.69
N ARG A 278 12.77 18.78 31.28
CA ARG A 278 13.74 17.70 31.04
C ARG A 278 13.66 17.16 29.60
N ALA A 279 12.46 17.14 29.02
CA ALA A 279 12.27 16.80 27.63
C ALA A 279 12.91 17.83 26.70
N GLY A 280 12.78 19.12 27.00
CA GLY A 280 13.47 20.21 26.31
C GLY A 280 15.00 20.08 26.40
N ASP A 281 15.54 19.84 27.58
CA ASP A 281 16.98 19.62 27.78
C ASP A 281 17.50 18.41 26.98
N ALA A 282 16.69 17.33 26.88
CA ALA A 282 17.03 16.16 26.07
C ALA A 282 17.02 16.48 24.56
N ILE A 283 16.02 17.21 24.08
CA ILE A 283 15.96 17.67 22.69
C ILE A 283 17.16 18.57 22.35
N ASP A 284 17.51 19.53 23.22
CA ASP A 284 18.65 20.42 23.00
C ASP A 284 19.97 19.62 22.93
N ALA A 285 20.12 18.57 23.74
CA ALA A 285 21.25 17.66 23.65
C ALA A 285 21.31 16.92 22.31
N LEU A 286 20.16 16.44 21.78
CA LEU A 286 20.09 15.79 20.47
C LEU A 286 20.32 16.77 19.31
N VAL A 287 19.91 18.02 19.46
CA VAL A 287 20.22 19.09 18.50
C VAL A 287 21.71 19.40 18.48
N SER A 288 22.37 19.38 19.63
CA SER A 288 23.81 19.67 19.74
C SER A 288 24.72 18.66 19.02
N ILE A 289 24.20 17.46 18.72
CA ILE A 289 24.89 16.40 17.96
C ILE A 289 24.30 16.21 16.55
N ASP A 290 23.49 17.15 16.06
CA ASP A 290 22.80 17.10 14.77
C ASP A 290 21.82 15.93 14.58
N ALA A 291 21.51 15.16 15.62
CA ALA A 291 20.50 14.09 15.56
C ALA A 291 19.08 14.66 15.32
N LEU A 292 18.81 15.85 15.83
CA LEU A 292 17.56 16.58 15.63
C LEU A 292 17.80 17.96 15.02
N ARG A 293 16.89 18.39 14.13
CA ARG A 293 16.84 19.74 13.57
C ARG A 293 15.45 20.32 13.73
N GLN A 294 15.36 21.58 14.18
CA GLN A 294 14.07 22.25 14.32
C GLN A 294 13.38 22.43 12.95
N ILE A 295 12.07 22.17 12.89
CA ILE A 295 11.23 22.42 11.73
C ILE A 295 10.70 23.86 11.83
N GLY A 296 11.06 24.71 10.86
CA GLY A 296 10.67 26.11 10.84
C GLY A 296 11.41 26.97 11.87
N SER A 297 11.06 28.26 11.92
CA SER A 297 11.72 29.28 12.77
C SER A 297 10.84 29.73 13.94
N GLY A 298 9.66 29.12 14.13
CA GLY A 298 8.71 29.50 15.17
C GLY A 298 9.23 29.23 16.58
N GLN A 299 8.84 30.09 17.55
CA GLN A 299 9.20 29.93 18.97
C GLN A 299 8.10 29.18 19.77
N ARG A 300 6.88 29.09 19.21
CA ARG A 300 5.75 28.37 19.83
C ARG A 300 5.49 27.09 19.08
N ASN A 301 5.05 26.04 19.77
CA ASN A 301 4.74 24.73 19.19
C ASN A 301 5.88 24.19 18.32
N ARG A 302 7.12 24.33 18.83
CA ARG A 302 8.32 23.88 18.12
C ARG A 302 8.26 22.38 17.90
N ARG A 303 8.61 21.96 16.68
CA ARG A 303 8.81 20.57 16.31
C ARG A 303 10.23 20.37 15.80
N TRP A 304 10.75 19.17 16.00
CA TRP A 304 12.06 18.76 15.52
C TRP A 304 11.94 17.50 14.68
N GLN A 305 12.84 17.33 13.75
CA GLN A 305 12.93 16.15 12.91
C GLN A 305 14.32 15.52 13.01
N ALA A 306 14.38 14.20 12.88
CA ALA A 306 15.60 13.42 12.71
C ALA A 306 15.84 13.20 11.20
N PRO A 307 16.67 14.03 10.52
CA PRO A 307 16.80 13.97 9.07
C PRO A 307 17.32 12.61 8.57
N GLU A 308 18.25 12.00 9.33
CA GLU A 308 18.87 10.72 8.97
C GLU A 308 17.88 9.54 9.03
N ILE A 309 16.90 9.59 9.93
CA ILE A 309 15.83 8.58 10.01
C ILE A 309 14.76 8.80 8.92
N LEU A 310 14.53 10.06 8.51
CA LEU A 310 13.57 10.42 7.48
C LEU A 310 14.12 10.28 6.05
N ALA A 311 15.44 10.27 5.90
CA ALA A 311 16.05 10.04 4.59
C ALA A 311 15.71 8.62 4.13
N PRO A 312 15.27 8.42 2.88
CA PRO A 312 15.18 7.09 2.34
C PRO A 312 16.58 6.47 2.37
N SER A 313 16.70 5.23 2.90
CA SER A 313 17.95 4.47 2.81
C SER A 313 18.39 4.46 1.35
N THR A 314 19.53 5.07 1.06
CA THR A 314 20.05 5.27 -0.30
C THR A 314 20.59 3.96 -0.85
N SER A 315 19.68 3.04 -1.21
CA SER A 315 20.00 1.88 -2.02
C SER A 315 18.98 1.64 -3.15
N SER A 316 18.28 2.70 -3.58
CA SER A 316 17.64 2.72 -4.91
C SER A 316 18.53 3.52 -5.86
N PRO A 317 19.08 2.90 -6.93
CA PRO A 317 20.02 3.59 -7.85
C PRO A 317 19.37 4.66 -8.73
N ASN A 318 18.13 5.10 -8.50
CA ASN A 318 17.42 5.90 -9.51
C ASN A 318 16.47 6.99 -8.98
N GLU A 319 16.79 7.70 -7.90
CA GLU A 319 16.07 8.95 -7.59
C GLU A 319 17.07 10.09 -7.29
N SER A 320 17.43 10.80 -8.37
CA SER A 320 18.10 12.11 -8.27
C SER A 320 17.06 13.15 -7.81
N PRO A 321 17.40 14.08 -6.87
CA PRO A 321 16.46 15.09 -6.36
C PRO A 321 15.97 16.11 -7.41
N ALA A 322 16.42 16.01 -8.66
CA ALA A 322 16.09 16.93 -9.74
C ALA A 322 14.79 16.59 -10.52
N ASP A 323 14.17 15.42 -10.31
CA ASP A 323 13.05 14.97 -11.14
C ASP A 323 11.64 15.26 -10.58
N SER A 324 11.52 15.77 -9.36
CA SER A 324 10.21 16.14 -8.79
C SER A 324 9.51 17.30 -9.51
N HIS A 325 10.20 18.07 -10.34
CA HIS A 325 9.62 19.17 -11.15
C HIS A 325 9.36 18.81 -12.62
N ARG A 326 9.80 17.64 -13.12
CA ARG A 326 9.60 17.24 -14.52
C ARG A 326 8.45 16.27 -14.77
N LEU A 327 7.87 15.65 -13.75
CA LEU A 327 6.78 14.68 -13.91
C LEU A 327 5.40 15.31 -14.16
N SER A 328 5.24 16.62 -13.94
CA SER A 328 3.99 17.35 -14.25
C SER A 328 3.80 17.67 -15.74
N SER A 329 4.85 17.67 -16.56
CA SER A 329 4.76 18.07 -17.98
C SER A 329 4.98 16.91 -18.99
N ALA A 330 5.49 15.76 -18.55
CA ALA A 330 5.77 14.63 -19.44
C ALA A 330 4.58 13.66 -19.61
N SER A 331 3.62 13.65 -18.69
CA SER A 331 2.48 12.71 -18.74
C SER A 331 1.43 13.02 -19.81
N ALA A 332 1.48 14.22 -20.41
CA ALA A 332 0.55 14.62 -21.47
C ALA A 332 1.03 14.31 -22.91
N LEU A 333 2.33 14.09 -23.09
CA LEU A 333 2.92 13.87 -24.42
C LEU A 333 3.19 12.39 -24.74
N THR A 334 3.39 11.55 -23.74
CA THR A 334 3.66 10.12 -23.95
C THR A 334 2.39 9.31 -24.25
N ARG A 335 1.21 9.78 -23.85
CA ARG A 335 -0.07 9.10 -24.13
C ARG A 335 -0.54 9.23 -25.59
N ARG A 336 0.02 10.16 -26.38
CA ARG A 336 -0.33 10.30 -27.82
C ARG A 336 0.55 9.48 -28.76
N ARG A 337 1.74 9.01 -28.33
CA ARG A 337 2.61 8.18 -29.19
C ARG A 337 2.40 6.67 -29.04
N ALA A 338 1.96 6.20 -27.87
CA ALA A 338 1.72 4.76 -27.64
C ALA A 338 0.48 4.19 -28.35
N SER A 339 -0.48 5.05 -28.77
CA SER A 339 -1.67 4.60 -29.50
C SER A 339 -1.46 4.46 -31.01
N GLN A 340 -0.40 5.06 -31.58
CA GLN A 340 -0.10 4.95 -33.02
C GLN A 340 0.84 3.79 -33.36
N ASP A 341 1.70 3.36 -32.44
CA ASP A 341 2.65 2.26 -32.68
C ASP A 341 2.07 0.86 -32.44
N ARG A 342 0.90 0.74 -31.82
CA ARG A 342 0.23 -0.57 -31.58
C ARG A 342 -0.57 -1.08 -32.78
N CYS A 343 -0.92 -0.25 -33.74
CA CYS A 343 -1.63 -0.69 -34.95
C CYS A 343 -0.72 -1.33 -36.04
N LEU A 344 0.59 -1.29 -35.87
CA LEU A 344 1.52 -1.75 -36.94
C LEU A 344 2.16 -3.12 -36.68
N ARG A 345 1.84 -3.86 -35.64
CA ARG A 345 2.51 -5.14 -35.31
C ARG A 345 1.64 -6.40 -35.29
N LEU A 346 0.37 -6.34 -35.72
CA LEU A 346 -0.50 -7.54 -35.78
C LEU A 346 -1.25 -7.59 -37.11
N ALA A 347 -0.54 -7.70 -38.25
CA ALA A 347 -1.14 -8.15 -39.49
C ALA A 347 -0.33 -9.31 -40.06
N PRO A 348 -0.94 -10.47 -40.36
CA PRO A 348 -0.27 -11.54 -41.09
C PRO A 348 0.02 -11.09 -42.53
N ARG A 349 1.21 -11.44 -42.99
CA ARG A 349 1.66 -11.17 -44.37
C ARG A 349 0.65 -11.74 -45.36
N GLY A 350 0.00 -10.86 -46.17
CA GLY A 350 -0.73 -11.34 -47.32
C GLY A 350 -1.96 -10.57 -47.79
N PHE A 351 -2.21 -9.32 -47.40
CA PHE A 351 -3.24 -8.53 -48.08
C PHE A 351 -2.73 -7.17 -48.52
N ARG A 352 -2.85 -6.93 -49.86
CA ARG A 352 -2.57 -5.65 -50.50
C ARG A 352 -3.68 -4.67 -50.10
N CYS A 353 -3.31 -3.55 -49.50
CA CYS A 353 -4.21 -2.45 -49.21
C CYS A 353 -4.42 -1.61 -50.49
N CYS A 354 -5.63 -1.61 -51.02
CA CYS A 354 -6.04 -0.65 -52.05
C CYS A 354 -6.33 0.70 -51.40
N THR A 355 -5.57 1.70 -51.85
CA THR A 355 -5.86 3.10 -51.60
C THR A 355 -7.04 3.54 -52.49
N ALA A 356 -8.20 3.84 -51.86
CA ALA A 356 -9.24 4.64 -52.50
C ALA A 356 -10.01 5.45 -51.44
N ARG A 357 -10.17 6.73 -51.72
CA ARG A 357 -10.88 7.76 -50.96
C ARG A 357 -12.34 7.37 -50.77
N CYS A 358 -12.89 7.56 -49.56
CA CYS A 358 -14.34 7.64 -49.35
C CYS A 358 -14.77 9.13 -49.31
N PRO A 359 -15.76 9.51 -50.09
CA PRO A 359 -16.57 10.69 -49.81
C PRO A 359 -17.84 10.29 -49.05
N ASN A 360 -18.41 11.28 -48.39
CA ASN A 360 -19.65 11.26 -47.60
C ASN A 360 -20.85 10.70 -48.36
N ASP A 361 -21.86 10.37 -47.60
CA ASP A 361 -23.28 10.12 -47.88
C ASP A 361 -23.66 8.69 -48.26
N CYS A 362 -24.44 8.08 -47.30
CA CYS A 362 -25.59 7.27 -47.69
C CYS A 362 -26.63 7.19 -46.56
N HIS A 363 -27.79 7.71 -46.91
CA HIS A 363 -29.10 7.56 -46.25
C HIS A 363 -29.60 6.11 -46.33
N SER A 364 -30.32 5.75 -45.26
CA SER A 364 -31.50 4.89 -45.10
C SER A 364 -32.00 4.05 -46.28
N THR A 365 -32.20 2.74 -46.08
CA THR A 365 -33.51 2.02 -46.31
C THR A 365 -33.37 0.51 -45.89
N PRO A 366 -34.49 -0.19 -45.68
CA PRO A 366 -34.58 -1.31 -44.77
C PRO A 366 -34.67 -2.70 -45.43
N ILE A 367 -34.48 -3.72 -44.60
CA ILE A 367 -34.64 -5.17 -44.61
C ILE A 367 -35.57 -5.79 -45.66
N PRO A 368 -35.33 -7.06 -46.08
CA PRO A 368 -36.33 -8.08 -45.79
C PRO A 368 -35.80 -9.39 -45.18
N SER A 369 -36.67 -9.90 -44.31
CA SER A 369 -36.71 -11.20 -43.68
C SER A 369 -36.64 -12.37 -44.68
N THR A 370 -35.88 -13.42 -44.35
CA THR A 370 -36.15 -14.76 -44.89
C THR A 370 -35.97 -15.81 -43.79
N THR A 371 -37.00 -16.60 -43.74
CA THR A 371 -37.41 -17.68 -42.87
C THR A 371 -36.45 -18.86 -42.83
N CYS A 372 -36.36 -19.47 -41.65
CA CYS A 372 -35.91 -20.85 -41.41
C CYS A 372 -36.91 -21.90 -41.93
N PRO A 373 -36.46 -23.08 -42.25
CA PRO A 373 -37.31 -24.25 -42.03
C PRO A 373 -36.75 -25.23 -40.99
N ALA A 374 -37.71 -25.69 -40.18
CA ALA A 374 -37.54 -26.79 -39.25
C ALA A 374 -37.58 -28.14 -39.97
N SER A 375 -36.85 -29.15 -39.40
CA SER A 375 -37.18 -30.58 -39.52
C SER A 375 -36.59 -31.24 -38.27
N ALA A 376 -37.37 -31.71 -37.34
CA ALA A 376 -38.20 -32.93 -37.26
C ALA A 376 -37.34 -34.19 -36.99
N SER A 377 -37.43 -34.61 -35.70
CA SER A 377 -37.73 -35.93 -35.12
C SER A 377 -37.02 -37.18 -35.62
N SER A 378 -36.50 -37.98 -34.67
CA SER A 378 -36.98 -39.34 -34.31
C SER A 378 -36.11 -39.97 -33.23
N THR A 379 -36.64 -40.26 -32.08
CA THR A 379 -37.02 -41.53 -31.43
C THR A 379 -35.98 -42.64 -31.47
N GLY A 380 -35.71 -43.24 -30.31
CA GLY A 380 -35.43 -44.61 -30.19
C GLY A 380 -34.46 -45.07 -29.12
N SER A 381 -35.02 -45.64 -28.06
CA SER A 381 -34.51 -46.60 -27.08
C SER A 381 -33.71 -46.03 -25.93
#